data_7dec90ba5ee3c02255be3cb18391c55c
#
_entry.id   7dec90ba5ee3c02255be3cb18391c55c
#
_cell.length_a   1.000
_cell.length_b   1.000
_cell.length_c   1.000
_cell.angle_alpha   90.00
_cell.angle_beta   90.00
_cell.angle_gamma   90.00
#
_symmetry.space_group_name_H-M   'P 1'
#
loop_
_entity.id
_entity.type
_entity.pdbx_description
1 polymer ?
#
loop_
_entity_poly.entity_id
_entity_poly.type
_entity_poly.pdbx_seq_one_letter_code
_entity_poly.pdbx_strand_id
1 'polypeptide(L)'
;MLMAAAIVSLAVAAAFLLGHMGTYLVLSNGNTGEEYARYRMSQEEEFSITFIHSVNATPVTDVYTVDEEGDIWLRKTIYYDFGAGVPFDLNEGESLSYDENGAMVISGIDREIPKFLIFVGTVSDHTLSLNGEEISLRDLCGRNAKVRITHEFRWL
;
A
#
# COMPACT_ATOMS: atom_id res chain seq x y z
N MET A 1 -12.59 3.07 -48.43
CA MET A 1 -11.29 2.86 -47.81
C MET A 1 -10.98 3.90 -46.72
N LEU A 2 -11.17 5.20 -46.94
CA LEU A 2 -10.91 6.25 -45.92
C LEU A 2 -11.71 6.11 -44.65
N MET A 3 -13.01 5.75 -44.71
CA MET A 3 -13.84 5.54 -43.50
C MET A 3 -13.38 4.34 -42.68
N ALA A 4 -12.97 3.25 -43.28
CA ALA A 4 -12.47 2.08 -42.54
C ALA A 4 -11.14 2.39 -41.86
N ALA A 5 -10.25 3.14 -42.46
CA ALA A 5 -9.00 3.58 -41.85
C ALA A 5 -9.25 4.51 -40.65
N ALA A 6 -10.21 5.43 -40.74
CA ALA A 6 -10.60 6.32 -39.67
C ALA A 6 -11.17 5.55 -38.44
N ILE A 7 -12.00 4.53 -38.70
CA ILE A 7 -12.57 3.69 -37.64
C ILE A 7 -11.48 2.88 -36.91
N VAL A 8 -10.55 2.30 -37.68
CA VAL A 8 -9.42 1.55 -37.09
C VAL A 8 -8.53 2.47 -36.27
N SER A 9 -8.21 3.68 -36.77
CA SER A 9 -7.40 4.64 -36.02
C SER A 9 -8.09 5.10 -34.72
N LEU A 10 -9.39 5.31 -34.73
CA LEU A 10 -10.18 5.69 -33.55
C LEU A 10 -10.22 4.54 -32.55
N ALA A 11 -10.39 3.30 -33.01
CA ALA A 11 -10.40 2.12 -32.13
C ALA A 11 -9.02 1.88 -31.48
N VAL A 12 -7.92 2.07 -32.23
CA VAL A 12 -6.56 1.98 -31.69
C VAL A 12 -6.29 3.09 -30.67
N ALA A 13 -6.70 4.33 -30.95
CA ALA A 13 -6.56 5.43 -30.00
C ALA A 13 -7.39 5.20 -28.74
N ALA A 14 -8.62 4.72 -28.87
CA ALA A 14 -9.48 4.39 -27.72
C ALA A 14 -8.88 3.23 -26.89
N ALA A 15 -8.38 2.18 -27.53
CA ALA A 15 -7.73 1.06 -26.84
C ALA A 15 -6.44 1.51 -26.12
N PHE A 16 -5.68 2.41 -26.73
CA PHE A 16 -4.50 3.01 -26.12
C PHE A 16 -4.88 3.84 -24.88
N LEU A 17 -5.85 4.71 -25.00
CA LEU A 17 -6.35 5.53 -23.88
C LEU A 17 -6.89 4.66 -22.73
N LEU A 18 -7.74 3.67 -23.03
CA LEU A 18 -8.31 2.75 -22.04
C LEU A 18 -7.22 1.91 -21.34
N GLY A 19 -6.16 1.53 -22.07
CA GLY A 19 -5.03 0.78 -21.49
C GLY A 19 -4.14 1.61 -20.57
N HIS A 20 -4.21 2.94 -20.66
CA HIS A 20 -3.38 3.86 -19.86
C HIS A 20 -4.16 4.57 -18.74
N MET A 21 -5.46 4.27 -18.61
CA MET A 21 -6.28 4.73 -17.50
C MET A 21 -6.33 3.66 -16.43
N GLY A 22 -6.33 4.06 -15.17
CA GLY A 22 -6.49 3.13 -14.06
C GLY A 22 -6.28 3.77 -12.70
N THR A 23 -6.48 2.97 -11.70
CA THR A 23 -6.19 3.33 -10.31
C THR A 23 -4.80 2.87 -9.92
N TYR A 24 -4.13 3.68 -9.14
CA TYR A 24 -2.74 3.48 -8.76
C TYR A 24 -2.53 3.79 -7.28
N LEU A 25 -1.76 2.96 -6.62
CA LEU A 25 -1.11 3.33 -5.36
C LEU A 25 0.06 4.25 -5.69
N VAL A 26 0.02 5.49 -5.24
CA VAL A 26 1.00 6.53 -5.55
C VAL A 26 1.82 6.84 -4.31
N LEU A 27 3.14 6.75 -4.45
CA LEU A 27 4.10 7.13 -3.42
C LEU A 27 4.72 8.47 -3.79
N SER A 28 4.61 9.45 -2.91
CA SER A 28 5.12 10.79 -3.13
C SER A 28 5.87 11.33 -1.92
N ASN A 29 6.71 12.34 -2.15
CA ASN A 29 7.37 13.07 -1.09
C ASN A 29 6.34 13.81 -0.24
N GLY A 30 6.26 13.49 1.04
CA GLY A 30 5.27 14.07 1.96
C GLY A 30 5.43 15.56 2.24
N ASN A 31 6.54 16.17 1.81
CA ASN A 31 6.80 17.61 1.95
C ASN A 31 6.59 18.38 0.64
N THR A 32 7.09 17.84 -0.49
CA THR A 32 7.06 18.50 -1.80
C THR A 32 5.90 18.06 -2.68
N GLY A 33 5.36 16.85 -2.44
CA GLY A 33 4.37 16.21 -3.32
C GLY A 33 4.97 15.58 -4.58
N GLU A 34 6.28 15.62 -4.77
CA GLU A 34 6.95 14.98 -5.89
C GLU A 34 6.74 13.47 -5.85
N GLU A 35 6.35 12.87 -6.97
CA GLU A 35 6.10 11.45 -7.08
C GLU A 35 7.40 10.66 -7.15
N TYR A 36 7.54 9.65 -6.27
CA TYR A 36 8.62 8.68 -6.31
C TYR A 36 8.31 7.53 -7.26
N ALA A 37 7.11 6.97 -7.13
CA ALA A 37 6.63 5.85 -7.94
C ALA A 37 5.11 5.74 -7.86
N ARG A 38 4.56 4.98 -8.83
CA ARG A 38 3.16 4.54 -8.82
C ARG A 38 3.07 3.09 -9.24
N TYR A 39 2.17 2.36 -8.62
CA TYR A 39 1.92 0.95 -8.89
C TYR A 39 0.44 0.76 -9.19
N ARG A 40 0.14 0.06 -10.28
CA ARG A 40 -1.26 -0.21 -10.62
C ARG A 40 -1.88 -1.07 -9.52
N MET A 41 -3.03 -0.65 -9.03
CA MET A 41 -3.74 -1.31 -7.95
C MET A 41 -5.24 -1.08 -8.10
N SER A 42 -6.03 -2.15 -8.10
CA SER A 42 -7.49 -2.07 -8.04
C SER A 42 -7.98 -1.92 -6.60
N GLN A 43 -9.24 -1.54 -6.44
CA GLN A 43 -9.87 -1.36 -5.12
C GLN A 43 -10.01 -2.65 -4.32
N GLU A 44 -10.06 -3.81 -4.98
CA GLU A 44 -10.19 -5.11 -4.32
C GLU A 44 -8.84 -5.73 -3.90
N GLU A 45 -7.73 -5.10 -4.29
CA GLU A 45 -6.40 -5.58 -3.97
C GLU A 45 -5.96 -5.10 -2.58
N GLU A 46 -5.13 -5.92 -1.93
CA GLU A 46 -4.47 -5.56 -0.68
C GLU A 46 -3.02 -5.14 -0.95
N PHE A 47 -2.53 -4.23 -0.13
CA PHE A 47 -1.09 -3.97 -0.03
C PHE A 47 -0.67 -4.02 1.44
N SER A 48 0.61 -4.24 1.69
CA SER A 48 1.12 -4.24 3.05
C SER A 48 2.40 -3.44 3.20
N ILE A 49 2.61 -2.94 4.41
CA ILE A 49 3.86 -2.32 4.81
C ILE A 49 4.45 -3.14 5.95
N THR A 50 5.64 -3.65 5.72
CA THR A 50 6.44 -4.34 6.74
C THR A 50 7.54 -3.42 7.24
N PHE A 51 7.70 -3.33 8.55
CA PHE A 51 8.78 -2.60 9.21
C PHE A 51 9.32 -3.38 10.39
N ILE A 52 10.53 -3.06 10.83
CA ILE A 52 11.12 -3.68 12.03
C ILE A 52 10.77 -2.81 13.23
N HIS A 53 10.11 -3.42 14.21
CA HIS A 53 9.76 -2.73 15.45
C HIS A 53 11.02 -2.39 16.25
N SER A 54 11.18 -1.14 16.63
CA SER A 54 12.43 -0.61 17.19
C SER A 54 12.83 -1.22 18.55
N VAL A 55 11.87 -1.72 19.32
CA VAL A 55 12.13 -2.30 20.66
C VAL A 55 12.45 -3.78 20.56
N ASN A 56 11.65 -4.55 19.82
CA ASN A 56 11.78 -6.01 19.75
C ASN A 56 12.72 -6.46 18.64
N ALA A 57 13.08 -5.56 17.72
CA ALA A 57 13.84 -5.86 16.50
C ALA A 57 13.21 -6.96 15.63
N THR A 58 11.88 -7.10 15.71
CA THR A 58 11.09 -8.09 14.96
C THR A 58 10.21 -7.41 13.93
N PRO A 59 9.87 -8.08 12.82
CA PRO A 59 8.97 -7.54 11.81
C PRO A 59 7.57 -7.32 12.36
N VAL A 60 6.94 -6.26 11.87
CA VAL A 60 5.49 -6.00 11.97
C VAL A 60 5.00 -5.70 10.58
N THR A 61 3.92 -6.35 10.16
CA THR A 61 3.29 -6.15 8.85
C THR A 61 1.88 -5.64 9.03
N ASP A 62 1.63 -4.43 8.55
CA ASP A 62 0.29 -3.85 8.46
C ASP A 62 -0.27 -4.10 7.05
N VAL A 63 -1.50 -4.61 6.97
CA VAL A 63 -2.20 -4.91 5.71
C VAL A 63 -3.37 -3.96 5.52
N TYR A 64 -3.44 -3.38 4.34
CA TYR A 64 -4.38 -2.32 3.98
C TYR A 64 -5.22 -2.72 2.78
N THR A 65 -6.45 -2.19 2.74
CA THR A 65 -7.34 -2.20 1.58
C THR A 65 -7.68 -0.77 1.19
N VAL A 66 -8.28 -0.63 0.01
CA VAL A 66 -8.81 0.63 -0.48
C VAL A 66 -10.30 0.47 -0.74
N ASP A 67 -11.12 1.42 -0.30
CA ASP A 67 -12.56 1.42 -0.54
C ASP A 67 -12.94 2.04 -1.90
N GLU A 68 -14.25 2.16 -2.14
CA GLU A 68 -14.79 2.69 -3.41
C GLU A 68 -14.48 4.18 -3.60
N GLU A 69 -14.30 4.92 -2.52
CA GLU A 69 -13.94 6.34 -2.51
C GLU A 69 -12.44 6.56 -2.72
N GLY A 70 -11.63 5.51 -2.57
CA GLY A 70 -10.17 5.56 -2.67
C GLY A 70 -9.47 5.77 -1.34
N ASP A 71 -10.20 5.69 -0.23
CA ASP A 71 -9.67 5.83 1.11
C ASP A 71 -8.98 4.55 1.57
N ILE A 72 -7.86 4.70 2.27
CA ILE A 72 -7.02 3.58 2.71
C ILE A 72 -7.42 3.17 4.12
N TRP A 73 -7.64 1.86 4.31
CA TRP A 73 -8.06 1.26 5.57
C TRP A 73 -7.06 0.21 6.04
N LEU A 74 -6.63 0.28 7.29
CA LEU A 74 -5.92 -0.82 7.94
C LEU A 74 -6.92 -1.91 8.32
N ARG A 75 -6.65 -3.14 7.88
CA ARG A 75 -7.52 -4.30 8.07
C ARG A 75 -6.93 -5.37 8.96
N LYS A 76 -5.61 -5.47 8.99
CA LYS A 76 -4.90 -6.54 9.70
C LYS A 76 -3.50 -6.10 10.08
N THR A 77 -3.00 -6.55 11.24
CA THR A 77 -1.61 -6.40 11.64
C THR A 77 -1.04 -7.77 12.04
N ILE A 78 0.16 -8.09 11.58
CA ILE A 78 0.87 -9.33 11.84
C ILE A 78 2.13 -9.01 12.64
N TYR A 79 2.27 -9.64 13.80
CA TYR A 79 3.43 -9.54 14.69
C TYR A 79 4.18 -10.87 14.69
N TYR A 80 5.46 -10.84 14.38
CA TYR A 80 6.28 -12.05 14.27
C TYR A 80 6.96 -12.45 15.58
N ASP A 81 6.78 -11.67 16.65
CA ASP A 81 7.21 -12.03 18.01
C ASP A 81 6.38 -11.27 19.05
N PHE A 82 6.34 -11.82 20.27
CA PHE A 82 5.70 -11.18 21.42
C PHE A 82 6.61 -10.11 22.00
N GLY A 83 6.05 -8.94 22.27
CA GLY A 83 6.79 -7.88 22.95
C GLY A 83 6.08 -6.54 22.97
N ALA A 84 6.84 -5.48 23.23
CA ALA A 84 6.30 -4.13 23.28
C ALA A 84 5.69 -3.74 21.92
N GLY A 85 4.50 -3.14 21.96
CA GLY A 85 3.76 -2.73 20.77
C GLY A 85 2.66 -3.69 20.33
N VAL A 86 2.62 -4.91 20.88
CA VAL A 86 1.46 -5.79 20.74
C VAL A 86 0.35 -5.30 21.64
N PRO A 87 -0.88 -5.05 21.12
CA PRO A 87 -1.99 -4.64 21.97
C PRO A 87 -2.36 -5.75 22.96
N PHE A 88 -2.56 -5.37 24.21
CA PHE A 88 -3.05 -6.30 25.24
C PHE A 88 -4.57 -6.49 25.18
N ASP A 89 -5.28 -5.49 24.67
CA ASP A 89 -6.73 -5.49 24.52
C ASP A 89 -7.10 -5.32 23.06
N LEU A 90 -8.09 -6.09 22.63
CA LEU A 90 -8.69 -5.98 21.29
C LEU A 90 -9.86 -5.01 21.32
N ASN A 91 -10.04 -4.26 20.24
CA ASN A 91 -11.23 -3.45 20.07
C ASN A 91 -12.44 -4.32 19.66
N GLU A 92 -13.63 -3.75 19.72
CA GLU A 92 -14.83 -4.43 19.25
C GLU A 92 -14.71 -4.78 17.76
N GLY A 93 -14.96 -6.03 17.41
CA GLY A 93 -14.82 -6.55 16.05
C GLY A 93 -13.45 -7.11 15.70
N GLU A 94 -12.39 -6.80 16.49
CA GLU A 94 -11.07 -7.38 16.27
C GLU A 94 -10.97 -8.80 16.83
N SER A 95 -10.14 -9.62 16.22
CA SER A 95 -9.85 -10.98 16.67
C SER A 95 -8.36 -11.27 16.59
N LEU A 96 -7.87 -12.07 17.55
CA LEU A 96 -6.51 -12.57 17.61
C LEU A 96 -6.47 -14.03 17.15
N SER A 97 -5.57 -14.32 16.24
CA SER A 97 -5.25 -15.68 15.81
C SER A 97 -3.74 -15.83 15.65
N TYR A 98 -3.31 -17.07 15.35
CA TYR A 98 -1.93 -17.36 15.01
C TYR A 98 -1.89 -18.00 13.63
N ASP A 99 -0.92 -17.58 12.81
CA ASP A 99 -0.69 -18.21 11.52
C ASP A 99 0.04 -19.57 11.69
N GLU A 100 0.28 -20.26 10.58
CA GLU A 100 0.98 -21.56 10.55
C GLU A 100 2.45 -21.49 11.04
N ASN A 101 3.05 -20.30 11.03
CA ASN A 101 4.42 -20.05 11.48
C ASN A 101 4.46 -19.55 12.93
N GLY A 102 3.31 -19.39 13.58
CA GLY A 102 3.18 -18.90 14.94
C GLY A 102 3.18 -17.37 15.07
N ALA A 103 3.14 -16.62 13.96
CA ALA A 103 2.98 -15.19 14.03
C ALA A 103 1.57 -14.81 14.52
N MET A 104 1.50 -13.78 15.34
CA MET A 104 0.25 -13.31 15.91
C MET A 104 -0.44 -12.38 14.90
N VAL A 105 -1.67 -12.70 14.56
CA VAL A 105 -2.48 -11.96 13.58
C VAL A 105 -3.66 -11.32 14.28
N ILE A 106 -3.71 -10.00 14.27
CA ILE A 106 -4.90 -9.24 14.65
C ILE A 106 -5.65 -8.88 13.37
N SER A 107 -6.86 -9.35 13.25
CA SER A 107 -7.75 -9.13 12.09
C SER A 107 -9.08 -8.52 12.53
N GLY A 108 -9.87 -8.07 11.56
CA GLY A 108 -11.12 -7.34 11.84
C GLY A 108 -10.87 -5.89 12.23
N ILE A 109 -9.66 -5.37 12.01
CA ILE A 109 -9.37 -3.94 12.17
C ILE A 109 -10.14 -3.18 11.09
N ASP A 110 -10.85 -2.13 11.51
CA ASP A 110 -11.63 -1.26 10.63
C ASP A 110 -11.24 0.19 10.91
N ARG A 111 -10.00 0.53 10.51
CA ARG A 111 -9.41 1.84 10.81
C ARG A 111 -8.98 2.55 9.53
N GLU A 112 -9.67 3.65 9.22
CA GLU A 112 -9.31 4.57 8.16
C GLU A 112 -7.97 5.27 8.45
N ILE A 113 -7.15 5.46 7.41
CA ILE A 113 -5.87 6.17 7.47
C ILE A 113 -5.95 7.44 6.59
N PRO A 114 -6.62 8.51 7.05
CA PRO A 114 -6.95 9.67 6.21
C PRO A 114 -5.72 10.47 5.74
N LYS A 115 -4.57 10.26 6.36
CA LYS A 115 -3.27 10.85 5.96
C LYS A 115 -2.19 9.81 6.11
N PHE A 116 -2.04 8.97 5.09
CA PHE A 116 -1.03 7.92 5.15
C PHE A 116 0.36 8.50 4.90
N LEU A 117 1.10 8.69 5.98
CA LEU A 117 2.46 9.20 5.96
C LEU A 117 3.38 8.23 6.69
N ILE A 118 4.45 7.82 6.02
CA ILE A 118 5.52 6.98 6.56
C ILE A 118 6.81 7.79 6.63
N PHE A 119 7.54 7.65 7.73
CA PHE A 119 8.92 8.09 7.83
C PHE A 119 9.83 6.87 7.64
N VAL A 120 10.50 6.80 6.49
CA VAL A 120 11.39 5.69 6.16
C VAL A 120 12.53 5.63 7.18
N GLY A 121 12.70 4.46 7.79
CA GLY A 121 13.67 4.28 8.88
C GLY A 121 15.12 4.52 8.44
N THR A 122 15.89 5.09 9.34
CA THR A 122 17.34 5.28 9.12
C THR A 122 18.14 4.00 9.35
N VAL A 123 17.71 3.18 10.31
CA VAL A 123 18.34 1.90 10.69
C VAL A 123 17.65 0.74 9.98
N SER A 124 16.34 0.62 10.14
CA SER A 124 15.52 -0.42 9.51
C SER A 124 14.74 0.12 8.33
N ASP A 125 14.53 -0.70 7.32
CA ASP A 125 13.73 -0.34 6.16
C ASP A 125 12.24 -0.51 6.41
N HIS A 126 11.45 0.09 5.52
CA HIS A 126 10.04 -0.22 5.33
C HIS A 126 9.89 -0.87 3.96
N THR A 127 9.24 -2.01 3.90
CA THR A 127 8.99 -2.75 2.66
C THR A 127 7.51 -2.64 2.32
N LEU A 128 7.20 -2.11 1.14
CA LEU A 128 5.88 -2.17 0.54
C LEU A 128 5.77 -3.49 -0.21
N SER A 129 4.73 -4.28 0.07
CA SER A 129 4.39 -5.47 -0.72
C SER A 129 3.06 -5.23 -1.43
N LEU A 130 3.06 -5.38 -2.75
CA LEU A 130 1.91 -5.17 -3.63
C LEU A 130 2.03 -6.10 -4.85
N ASN A 131 0.95 -6.79 -5.20
CA ASN A 131 0.89 -7.69 -6.37
C ASN A 131 2.01 -8.75 -6.41
N GLY A 132 2.48 -9.19 -5.24
CA GLY A 132 3.58 -10.17 -5.11
C GLY A 132 4.97 -9.58 -5.30
N GLU A 133 5.10 -8.27 -5.48
CA GLU A 133 6.38 -7.56 -5.49
C GLU A 133 6.68 -6.95 -4.13
N GLU A 134 7.95 -7.01 -3.72
CA GLU A 134 8.47 -6.35 -2.52
C GLU A 134 9.35 -5.16 -2.91
N ILE A 135 9.02 -3.99 -2.39
CA ILE A 135 9.65 -2.73 -2.74
C ILE A 135 10.25 -2.09 -1.48
N SER A 136 11.56 -1.95 -1.45
CA SER A 136 12.27 -1.20 -0.39
C SER A 136 11.93 0.29 -0.49
N LEU A 137 11.27 0.83 0.52
CA LEU A 137 11.00 2.29 0.55
C LEU A 137 12.27 3.09 0.78
N ARG A 138 13.29 2.49 1.40
CA ARG A 138 14.59 3.12 1.55
C ARG A 138 15.32 3.28 0.22
N ASP A 139 15.31 2.25 -0.61
CA ASP A 139 15.96 2.29 -1.91
C ASP A 139 15.21 3.21 -2.88
N LEU A 140 13.88 3.22 -2.80
CA LEU A 140 13.03 4.05 -3.64
C LEU A 140 13.04 5.53 -3.25
N CYS A 141 12.91 5.84 -1.96
CA CYS A 141 12.64 7.20 -1.47
C CYS A 141 13.82 7.81 -0.70
N GLY A 142 14.76 6.97 -0.27
CA GLY A 142 15.87 7.38 0.58
C GLY A 142 15.59 7.23 2.08
N ARG A 143 16.66 7.19 2.86
CA ARG A 143 16.60 7.15 4.33
C ARG A 143 15.98 8.43 4.88
N ASN A 144 15.18 8.29 5.93
CA ASN A 144 14.54 9.42 6.61
C ASN A 144 13.57 10.21 5.71
N ALA A 145 13.22 9.66 4.54
CA ALA A 145 12.23 10.27 3.67
C ALA A 145 10.85 10.24 4.32
N LYS A 146 10.10 11.33 4.16
CA LYS A 146 8.68 11.38 4.48
C LYS A 146 7.90 11.00 3.23
N VAL A 147 7.27 9.83 3.26
CA VAL A 147 6.52 9.28 2.13
C VAL A 147 5.04 9.41 2.40
N ARG A 148 4.32 9.99 1.45
CA ARG A 148 2.85 9.98 1.42
C ARG A 148 2.41 8.88 0.49
N ILE A 149 1.44 8.09 0.91
CA ILE A 149 0.79 7.05 0.11
C ILE A 149 -0.65 7.48 -0.12
N THR A 150 -1.09 7.45 -1.39
CA THR A 150 -2.47 7.72 -1.80
C THR A 150 -2.91 6.69 -2.84
N HIS A 151 -4.21 6.46 -2.95
CA HIS A 151 -4.79 5.70 -4.04
C HIS A 151 -5.57 6.65 -4.94
N GLU A 152 -5.23 6.68 -6.22
CA GLU A 152 -5.74 7.69 -7.13
C GLU A 152 -6.02 7.11 -8.51
N PHE A 153 -7.10 7.61 -9.13
CA PHE A 153 -7.32 7.40 -10.56
C PHE A 153 -6.41 8.32 -11.37
N ARG A 154 -5.68 7.76 -12.32
CA ARG A 154 -4.76 8.51 -13.19
C ARG A 154 -5.04 8.25 -14.67
N TRP A 155 -4.87 9.31 -15.46
CA TRP A 155 -4.78 9.28 -16.90
C TRP A 155 -3.29 9.32 -17.24
N LEU A 156 -2.81 8.38 -18.03
CA LEU A 156 -1.41 8.37 -18.51
C LEU A 156 -1.30 8.90 -19.92
#